data_eddb605f560bb3124f32e5cb87c4c316
#
_entry.id   eddb605f560bb3124f32e5cb87c4c316
#
_cell.length_a   1.000
_cell.length_b   1.000
_cell.length_c   1.000
_cell.angle_alpha   90.00
_cell.angle_beta   90.00
_cell.angle_gamma   90.00
#
_symmetry.space_group_name_H-M   'P 1'
#
loop_
_entity.id
_entity.type
_entity.pdbx_description
1 polymer ?
#
loop_
_entity_poly.entity_id
_entity_poly.type
_entity_poly.pdbx_seq_one_letter_code
_entity_poly.pdbx_strand_id
1 'polypeptide(L)'
;YVGMFLCDDDWAAKLYDPKQDVDAAKYIADALAYASDEQMVKLELLGGNQVKLNVADAYLQFAKDNEITEFIDFYWLKNAFIVDYMAEELEAAGFTGGIISSFDGFQRNLGATKGSYSQNLFDRVGDTVYQTAIFTYEDISALVSLRDFPGSQLAVQQYFTWDNGEITSCHIDIADGMSKTAAGELLGYSKLSSCAQILLELYPIYVADTLDTEALTALPAKGIDTIYAENFVIYTSDASAKLSQLYTRKICLRLLRHGNGVSSFKDVHSRL
;
A
#
# COMPACT_ATOMS: atom_id res chain seq x y z
N TYR A 1 -5.33 10.38 12.99
CA TYR A 1 -5.27 11.42 12.00
C TYR A 1 -5.99 11.03 10.71
N VAL A 2 -5.59 9.94 10.05
CA VAL A 2 -6.25 9.45 8.83
C VAL A 2 -7.74 9.19 9.03
N GLY A 3 -8.15 8.71 10.17
CA GLY A 3 -9.56 8.48 10.50
C GLY A 3 -10.42 9.74 10.59
N MET A 4 -9.81 10.94 10.67
CA MET A 4 -10.58 12.18 10.82
C MET A 4 -11.36 12.56 9.56
N PHE A 5 -10.83 12.28 8.38
CA PHE A 5 -11.48 12.64 7.12
C PHE A 5 -11.94 11.44 6.27
N LEU A 6 -11.75 10.22 6.76
CA LEU A 6 -12.34 9.02 6.20
C LEU A 6 -13.50 8.56 7.09
N CYS A 7 -14.44 9.47 7.34
CA CYS A 7 -15.63 9.17 8.10
C CYS A 7 -16.69 8.55 7.18
N ASP A 8 -17.65 7.84 7.76
CA ASP A 8 -18.79 7.26 7.05
C ASP A 8 -19.74 8.31 6.45
N ASP A 9 -19.42 9.59 6.62
CA ASP A 9 -20.26 10.72 6.28
C ASP A 9 -19.55 11.62 5.27
N ASP A 10 -20.16 11.82 4.11
CA ASP A 10 -19.70 12.73 3.05
C ASP A 10 -19.40 14.14 3.58
N TRP A 11 -20.17 14.58 4.56
CA TRP A 11 -20.01 15.89 5.17
C TRP A 11 -18.72 15.96 5.97
N ALA A 12 -18.42 14.95 6.78
CA ALA A 12 -17.21 14.91 7.58
C ALA A 12 -15.97 14.79 6.70
N ALA A 13 -16.01 13.99 5.64
CA ALA A 13 -14.92 13.90 4.66
C ALA A 13 -14.61 15.27 4.04
N LYS A 14 -15.63 16.03 3.62
CA LYS A 14 -15.47 17.39 3.06
C LYS A 14 -14.89 18.39 4.05
N LEU A 15 -15.22 18.26 5.32
CA LEU A 15 -14.75 19.16 6.36
C LEU A 15 -13.29 18.92 6.74
N TYR A 16 -12.83 17.68 6.69
CA TYR A 16 -11.50 17.30 7.20
C TYR A 16 -10.46 17.05 6.10
N ASP A 17 -10.84 17.05 4.82
CA ASP A 17 -9.88 16.89 3.73
C ASP A 17 -9.09 18.19 3.53
N PRO A 18 -7.76 18.18 3.72
CA PRO A 18 -6.92 19.36 3.57
C PRO A 18 -6.89 19.93 2.14
N LYS A 19 -7.30 19.14 1.13
CA LYS A 19 -7.45 19.64 -0.25
C LYS A 19 -8.71 20.48 -0.44
N GLN A 20 -9.70 20.32 0.43
CA GLN A 20 -11.01 20.97 0.32
C GLN A 20 -11.23 22.04 1.38
N ASP A 21 -10.58 21.94 2.53
CA ASP A 21 -10.78 22.83 3.66
C ASP A 21 -9.46 23.47 4.14
N VAL A 22 -9.46 24.81 4.24
CA VAL A 22 -8.26 25.59 4.59
C VAL A 22 -7.88 25.43 6.06
N ASP A 23 -8.84 25.23 6.95
CA ASP A 23 -8.58 25.06 8.38
C ASP A 23 -8.03 23.65 8.65
N ALA A 24 -8.54 22.64 7.92
CA ALA A 24 -7.98 21.30 7.91
C ALA A 24 -6.54 21.30 7.39
N ALA A 25 -6.28 22.00 6.29
CA ALA A 25 -4.92 22.12 5.73
C ALA A 25 -3.95 22.76 6.73
N LYS A 26 -4.39 23.82 7.41
CA LYS A 26 -3.58 24.48 8.44
C LYS A 26 -3.32 23.56 9.63
N TYR A 27 -4.37 22.90 10.15
CA TYR A 27 -4.23 21.95 11.25
C TYR A 27 -3.22 20.83 10.93
N ILE A 28 -3.28 20.28 9.74
CA ILE A 28 -2.39 19.22 9.29
C ILE A 28 -0.94 19.71 9.17
N ALA A 29 -0.74 20.91 8.60
CA ALA A 29 0.59 21.50 8.51
C ALA A 29 1.20 21.74 9.92
N ASP A 30 0.39 22.25 10.86
CA ASP A 30 0.82 22.46 12.24
C ASP A 30 1.13 21.10 12.93
N ALA A 31 0.30 20.08 12.74
CA ALA A 31 0.52 18.74 13.32
C ALA A 31 1.78 18.07 12.78
N LEU A 32 2.03 18.20 11.47
CA LEU A 32 3.25 17.68 10.82
C LEU A 32 4.51 18.38 11.35
N ALA A 33 4.46 19.68 11.57
CA ALA A 33 5.60 20.42 12.13
C ALA A 33 6.04 19.86 13.50
N TYR A 34 5.08 19.40 14.33
CA TYR A 34 5.39 18.71 15.58
C TYR A 34 5.83 17.25 15.35
N ALA A 35 5.12 16.51 14.52
CA ALA A 35 5.34 15.09 14.34
C ALA A 35 6.65 14.74 13.60
N SER A 36 7.16 15.65 12.77
CA SER A 36 8.41 15.49 12.01
C SER A 36 9.66 15.98 12.77
N ASP A 37 9.51 16.66 13.89
CA ASP A 37 10.63 17.18 14.68
C ASP A 37 11.01 16.18 15.78
N GLU A 38 12.20 15.59 15.69
CA GLU A 38 12.75 14.67 16.70
C GLU A 38 12.93 15.31 18.08
N GLN A 39 12.92 16.65 18.20
CA GLN A 39 12.91 17.34 19.48
C GLN A 39 11.52 17.41 20.11
N MET A 40 10.48 17.29 19.29
CA MET A 40 9.08 17.33 19.72
C MET A 40 8.53 15.94 20.03
N VAL A 41 8.89 14.94 19.22
CA VAL A 41 8.49 13.55 19.44
C VAL A 41 9.61 12.60 19.06
N LYS A 42 9.94 11.66 19.95
CA LYS A 42 10.98 10.66 19.71
C LYS A 42 10.60 9.31 20.27
N LEU A 43 10.70 8.28 19.43
CA LEU A 43 10.58 6.89 19.85
C LEU A 43 11.97 6.29 20.09
N GLU A 44 12.21 5.78 21.29
CA GLU A 44 13.44 5.11 21.69
C GLU A 44 13.18 3.61 21.85
N LEU A 45 13.98 2.79 21.17
CA LEU A 45 13.97 1.34 21.33
C LEU A 45 14.90 0.97 22.49
N LEU A 46 14.34 0.44 23.58
CA LEU A 46 15.09 0.12 24.80
C LEU A 46 15.62 -1.33 24.82
N GLY A 47 15.27 -2.13 23.81
CA GLY A 47 15.53 -3.57 23.75
C GLY A 47 14.47 -4.40 24.51
N GLY A 48 14.49 -5.72 24.32
CA GLY A 48 13.56 -6.64 24.99
C GLY A 48 12.08 -6.32 24.72
N ASN A 49 11.72 -5.87 23.53
CA ASN A 49 10.37 -5.44 23.14
C ASN A 49 9.83 -4.22 23.92
N GLN A 50 10.73 -3.42 24.48
CA GLN A 50 10.38 -2.19 25.17
C GLN A 50 10.66 -0.97 24.29
N VAL A 51 9.74 -0.03 24.28
CA VAL A 51 9.88 1.25 23.62
C VAL A 51 9.53 2.37 24.62
N LYS A 52 10.14 3.52 24.44
CA LYS A 52 9.82 4.74 25.17
C LYS A 52 9.47 5.84 24.18
N LEU A 53 8.31 6.43 24.35
CA LEU A 53 7.88 7.60 23.61
C LEU A 53 8.17 8.84 24.46
N ASN A 54 8.99 9.75 23.94
CA ASN A 54 9.25 11.05 24.52
C ASN A 54 8.50 12.09 23.69
N VAL A 55 7.68 12.90 24.35
CA VAL A 55 6.91 13.98 23.72
C VAL A 55 7.19 15.27 24.48
N ALA A 56 7.56 16.33 23.77
CA ALA A 56 7.84 17.64 24.35
C ALA A 56 6.55 18.32 24.84
N ASP A 57 6.66 19.17 25.89
CA ASP A 57 5.54 19.89 26.48
C ASP A 57 4.77 20.73 25.45
N ALA A 58 5.46 21.32 24.47
CA ALA A 58 4.83 22.10 23.40
C ALA A 58 3.91 21.23 22.54
N TYR A 59 4.35 20.00 22.21
CA TYR A 59 3.51 19.07 21.44
C TYR A 59 2.38 18.48 22.31
N LEU A 60 2.61 18.23 23.59
CA LEU A 60 1.56 17.82 24.52
C LEU A 60 0.46 18.91 24.64
N GLN A 61 0.84 20.19 24.66
CA GLN A 61 -0.12 21.28 24.69
C GLN A 61 -0.90 21.37 23.38
N PHE A 62 -0.23 21.30 22.23
CA PHE A 62 -0.90 21.26 20.93
C PHE A 62 -1.88 20.08 20.83
N ALA A 63 -1.45 18.90 21.27
CA ALA A 63 -2.30 17.71 21.26
C ALA A 63 -3.55 17.89 22.14
N LYS A 64 -3.38 18.48 23.32
CA LYS A 64 -4.50 18.79 24.20
C LYS A 64 -5.48 19.80 23.60
N ASP A 65 -4.98 20.85 22.96
CA ASP A 65 -5.80 21.91 22.36
C ASP A 65 -6.57 21.42 21.14
N ASN A 66 -6.08 20.34 20.49
CA ASN A 66 -6.67 19.72 19.30
C ASN A 66 -7.27 18.32 19.56
N GLU A 67 -7.45 17.95 20.84
CA GLU A 67 -8.05 16.67 21.25
C GLU A 67 -7.35 15.43 20.70
N ILE A 68 -6.03 15.53 20.41
CA ILE A 68 -5.22 14.39 19.96
C ILE A 68 -4.91 13.51 21.18
N THR A 69 -5.37 12.28 21.15
CA THR A 69 -5.19 11.30 22.24
C THR A 69 -4.05 10.32 21.98
N GLU A 70 -3.63 10.17 20.72
CA GLU A 70 -2.66 9.17 20.29
C GLU A 70 -1.56 9.83 19.45
N PHE A 71 -0.29 9.60 19.83
CA PHE A 71 0.87 10.08 19.08
C PHE A 71 1.40 9.09 18.07
N ILE A 72 0.98 7.84 18.15
CA ILE A 72 1.33 6.76 17.22
C ILE A 72 0.04 6.02 16.89
N ASP A 73 -0.34 6.04 15.63
CA ASP A 73 -1.44 5.26 15.11
C ASP A 73 -0.99 4.52 13.84
N PHE A 74 -1.08 3.22 13.86
CA PHE A 74 -0.79 2.38 12.70
C PHE A 74 -2.01 2.23 11.79
N TYR A 75 -3.20 2.58 12.28
CA TYR A 75 -4.47 2.47 11.59
C TYR A 75 -4.58 1.15 10.78
N TRP A 76 -4.84 1.20 9.47
CA TRP A 76 -4.93 0.01 8.63
C TRP A 76 -3.58 -0.71 8.41
N LEU A 77 -2.44 -0.01 8.52
CA LEU A 77 -1.09 -0.59 8.36
C LEU A 77 -0.82 -1.73 9.36
N LYS A 78 -1.48 -1.70 10.54
CA LYS A 78 -1.38 -2.78 11.56
C LYS A 78 -1.81 -4.13 11.02
N ASN A 79 -2.69 -4.16 10.00
CA ASN A 79 -3.21 -5.41 9.46
C ASN A 79 -2.13 -6.24 8.75
N ALA A 80 -1.07 -5.62 8.23
CA ALA A 80 0.10 -6.34 7.72
C ALA A 80 0.74 -7.19 8.82
N PHE A 81 0.95 -6.62 10.00
CA PHE A 81 1.52 -7.32 11.16
C PHE A 81 0.58 -8.39 11.71
N ILE A 82 -0.74 -8.13 11.72
CA ILE A 82 -1.75 -9.10 12.17
C ILE A 82 -1.77 -10.31 11.25
N VAL A 83 -1.75 -10.10 9.92
CA VAL A 83 -1.73 -11.19 8.94
C VAL A 83 -0.45 -12.01 9.05
N ASP A 84 0.71 -11.37 9.24
CA ASP A 84 1.97 -12.06 9.48
C ASP A 84 1.94 -12.89 10.75
N TYR A 85 1.52 -12.30 11.88
CA TYR A 85 1.40 -12.98 13.16
C TYR A 85 0.46 -14.19 13.11
N MET A 86 -0.72 -14.02 12.50
CA MET A 86 -1.67 -15.13 12.35
C MET A 86 -1.11 -16.27 11.48
N ALA A 87 -0.35 -15.92 10.42
CA ALA A 87 0.28 -16.93 9.57
C ALA A 87 1.33 -17.73 10.36
N GLU A 88 2.19 -17.06 11.13
CA GLU A 88 3.23 -17.68 11.95
C GLU A 88 2.63 -18.61 13.00
N GLU A 89 1.57 -18.18 13.69
CA GLU A 89 0.88 -19.01 14.68
C GLU A 89 0.24 -20.26 14.05
N LEU A 90 -0.38 -20.14 12.88
CA LEU A 90 -0.97 -21.28 12.19
C LEU A 90 0.09 -22.23 11.65
N GLU A 91 1.18 -21.73 11.09
CA GLU A 91 2.31 -22.56 10.66
C GLU A 91 2.95 -23.29 11.84
N ALA A 92 3.13 -22.63 12.98
CA ALA A 92 3.60 -23.23 14.22
C ALA A 92 2.64 -24.31 14.74
N ALA A 93 1.33 -24.16 14.53
CA ALA A 93 0.32 -25.15 14.85
C ALA A 93 0.24 -26.32 13.84
N GLY A 94 1.08 -26.31 12.78
CA GLY A 94 1.19 -27.40 11.80
C GLY A 94 0.29 -27.26 10.58
N PHE A 95 -0.35 -26.10 10.35
CA PHE A 95 -1.07 -25.82 9.11
C PHE A 95 -0.07 -25.55 7.98
N THR A 96 -0.15 -26.32 6.89
CA THR A 96 0.79 -26.28 5.77
C THR A 96 0.15 -25.86 4.44
N GLY A 97 -1.03 -25.32 4.46
CA GLY A 97 -1.73 -24.85 3.26
C GLY A 97 -2.89 -23.95 3.59
N GLY A 98 -3.12 -22.96 2.77
CA GLY A 98 -4.19 -21.98 2.91
C GLY A 98 -3.73 -20.56 2.63
N ILE A 99 -4.68 -19.64 2.73
CA ILE A 99 -4.46 -18.21 2.57
C ILE A 99 -5.04 -17.51 3.79
N ILE A 100 -4.28 -16.56 4.33
CA ILE A 100 -4.78 -15.56 5.28
C ILE A 100 -4.70 -14.23 4.56
N SER A 101 -5.79 -13.48 4.51
CA SER A 101 -5.81 -12.17 3.89
C SER A 101 -6.65 -11.17 4.67
N SER A 102 -6.27 -9.90 4.59
CA SER A 102 -7.08 -8.79 5.04
C SER A 102 -7.81 -8.14 3.86
N PHE A 103 -8.86 -7.40 4.15
CA PHE A 103 -9.65 -6.70 3.13
C PHE A 103 -8.90 -5.51 2.49
N ASP A 104 -7.82 -5.06 3.11
CA ASP A 104 -6.99 -3.93 2.69
C ASP A 104 -5.72 -4.33 1.92
N GLY A 105 -5.64 -5.59 1.49
CA GLY A 105 -4.68 -6.04 0.49
C GLY A 105 -3.45 -6.76 1.02
N PHE A 106 -3.41 -7.17 2.29
CA PHE A 106 -2.34 -8.01 2.84
C PHE A 106 -2.70 -9.47 2.76
N GLN A 107 -1.78 -10.32 2.32
CA GLN A 107 -1.99 -11.75 2.17
C GLN A 107 -0.74 -12.56 2.52
N ARG A 108 -0.94 -13.62 3.29
CA ARG A 108 0.04 -14.68 3.53
C ARG A 108 -0.48 -16.01 2.99
N ASN A 109 0.41 -16.75 2.33
CA ASN A 109 0.14 -18.10 1.86
C ASN A 109 0.87 -19.10 2.75
N LEU A 110 0.09 -19.96 3.41
CA LEU A 110 0.64 -20.98 4.31
C LEU A 110 1.21 -22.13 3.49
N GLY A 111 2.39 -22.59 3.87
CA GLY A 111 3.03 -23.73 3.25
C GLY A 111 3.17 -23.58 1.72
N ALA A 112 3.59 -22.44 1.26
CA ALA A 112 3.62 -21.93 -0.12
C ALA A 112 4.19 -22.88 -1.19
N THR A 113 4.73 -24.01 -0.83
CA THR A 113 5.46 -24.92 -1.75
C THR A 113 4.57 -25.89 -2.51
N LYS A 114 3.25 -25.89 -2.35
CA LYS A 114 2.39 -26.96 -2.92
C LYS A 114 1.10 -26.52 -3.60
N GLY A 115 0.86 -25.24 -3.78
CA GLY A 115 -0.36 -24.72 -4.41
C GLY A 115 -0.08 -23.75 -5.54
N SER A 116 -0.96 -23.71 -6.55
CA SER A 116 -1.01 -22.60 -7.49
C SER A 116 -2.07 -21.63 -6.99
N TYR A 117 -1.67 -20.39 -6.82
CA TYR A 117 -2.51 -19.28 -6.36
C TYR A 117 -2.68 -18.27 -7.48
N SER A 118 -3.69 -17.42 -7.37
CA SER A 118 -3.89 -16.35 -8.34
C SER A 118 -4.32 -15.07 -7.66
N GLN A 119 -3.84 -13.95 -8.19
CA GLN A 119 -4.20 -12.61 -7.82
C GLN A 119 -4.70 -11.84 -9.03
N ASN A 120 -5.87 -11.21 -8.91
CA ASN A 120 -6.35 -10.31 -9.95
C ASN A 120 -5.54 -9.01 -9.91
N LEU A 121 -5.16 -8.51 -11.07
CA LEU A 121 -4.50 -7.23 -11.27
C LEU A 121 -5.47 -6.24 -11.88
N PHE A 122 -5.42 -5.02 -11.39
CA PHE A 122 -6.32 -3.97 -11.81
C PHE A 122 -5.55 -2.75 -12.31
N ASP A 123 -6.23 -1.95 -13.12
CA ASP A 123 -5.79 -0.63 -13.56
C ASP A 123 -6.96 0.32 -13.44
N ARG A 124 -6.75 1.48 -12.84
CA ARG A 124 -7.75 2.52 -12.79
C ARG A 124 -7.47 3.55 -13.88
N VAL A 125 -8.40 3.68 -14.82
CA VAL A 125 -8.32 4.67 -15.90
C VAL A 125 -9.50 5.63 -15.78
N GLY A 126 -9.21 6.85 -15.40
CA GLY A 126 -10.25 7.81 -14.97
C GLY A 126 -10.92 7.32 -13.69
N ASP A 127 -12.23 7.25 -13.71
CA ASP A 127 -13.12 6.77 -12.61
C ASP A 127 -13.45 5.29 -12.71
N THR A 128 -12.90 4.58 -13.68
CA THR A 128 -13.22 3.17 -13.91
C THR A 128 -12.04 2.26 -13.58
N VAL A 129 -12.32 1.23 -12.79
CA VAL A 129 -11.39 0.17 -12.45
C VAL A 129 -11.58 -1.01 -13.39
N TYR A 130 -10.51 -1.40 -14.06
CA TYR A 130 -10.50 -2.53 -15.01
C TYR A 130 -9.64 -3.65 -14.46
N GLN A 131 -10.15 -4.87 -14.46
CA GLN A 131 -9.31 -6.05 -14.26
C GLN A 131 -8.47 -6.27 -15.53
N THR A 132 -7.15 -6.12 -15.42
CA THR A 132 -6.22 -6.16 -16.56
C THR A 132 -5.66 -7.55 -16.82
N ALA A 133 -5.34 -8.26 -15.76
CA ALA A 133 -4.76 -9.59 -15.84
C ALA A 133 -5.04 -10.42 -14.59
N ILE A 134 -4.66 -11.69 -14.66
CA ILE A 134 -4.52 -12.57 -13.50
C ILE A 134 -3.04 -12.94 -13.39
N PHE A 135 -2.46 -12.67 -12.24
CA PHE A 135 -1.14 -13.13 -11.83
C PHE A 135 -1.27 -14.51 -11.18
N THR A 136 -0.69 -15.53 -11.78
CA THR A 136 -0.64 -16.89 -11.23
C THR A 136 0.76 -17.15 -10.69
N TYR A 137 0.85 -17.70 -9.48
CA TYR A 137 2.12 -17.89 -8.80
C TYR A 137 2.14 -19.15 -7.95
N GLU A 138 3.33 -19.60 -7.67
CA GLU A 138 3.69 -20.68 -6.76
C GLU A 138 4.83 -20.16 -5.88
N ASP A 139 5.04 -20.75 -4.71
CA ASP A 139 6.17 -20.43 -3.80
C ASP A 139 6.26 -18.98 -3.28
N ILE A 140 5.19 -18.20 -3.39
CA ILE A 140 5.13 -16.86 -2.80
C ILE A 140 4.55 -16.98 -1.40
N SER A 141 5.24 -16.43 -0.40
CA SER A 141 4.80 -16.46 1.00
C SER A 141 3.93 -15.27 1.38
N ALA A 142 4.21 -14.10 0.82
CA ALA A 142 3.47 -12.88 1.14
C ALA A 142 3.22 -12.00 -0.10
N LEU A 143 2.06 -11.34 -0.11
CA LEU A 143 1.67 -10.32 -1.08
C LEU A 143 1.13 -9.10 -0.33
N VAL A 144 1.41 -7.92 -0.90
CA VAL A 144 0.85 -6.63 -0.51
C VAL A 144 0.33 -5.93 -1.75
N SER A 145 -0.96 -5.63 -1.78
CA SER A 145 -1.60 -4.90 -2.88
C SER A 145 -2.11 -3.57 -2.37
N LEU A 146 -1.39 -2.49 -2.69
CA LEU A 146 -1.77 -1.11 -2.40
C LEU A 146 -2.62 -0.58 -3.54
N ARG A 147 -3.79 0.01 -3.23
CA ARG A 147 -4.77 0.47 -4.23
C ARG A 147 -5.29 1.86 -3.90
N ASP A 148 -5.65 2.61 -4.92
CA ASP A 148 -6.34 3.89 -4.78
C ASP A 148 -7.88 3.76 -4.91
N PHE A 149 -8.38 2.53 -4.88
CA PHE A 149 -9.78 2.16 -4.94
C PHE A 149 -10.08 0.98 -3.99
N PRO A 150 -11.32 0.84 -3.50
CA PRO A 150 -11.68 -0.25 -2.61
C PRO A 150 -11.59 -1.61 -3.32
N GLY A 151 -10.76 -2.51 -2.81
CA GLY A 151 -10.63 -3.88 -3.31
C GLY A 151 -11.80 -4.80 -2.92
N SER A 152 -12.64 -4.36 -1.97
CA SER A 152 -13.82 -5.06 -1.49
C SER A 152 -14.81 -4.09 -0.85
N GLN A 153 -16.05 -4.54 -0.60
CA GLN A 153 -17.05 -3.74 0.11
C GLN A 153 -16.62 -3.39 1.55
N LEU A 154 -15.75 -4.20 2.15
CA LEU A 154 -15.23 -3.94 3.50
C LEU A 154 -14.19 -2.81 3.53
N ALA A 155 -13.59 -2.51 2.40
CA ALA A 155 -12.59 -1.45 2.27
C ALA A 155 -13.18 -0.09 1.85
N VAL A 156 -14.47 0.00 1.55
CA VAL A 156 -15.11 1.23 1.03
C VAL A 156 -14.87 2.42 1.96
N GLN A 157 -14.89 2.22 3.28
CA GLN A 157 -14.67 3.26 4.27
C GLN A 157 -13.24 3.86 4.27
N GLN A 158 -12.32 3.26 3.54
CA GLN A 158 -10.95 3.78 3.38
C GLN A 158 -10.79 4.74 2.20
N TYR A 159 -11.87 4.99 1.46
CA TYR A 159 -11.87 5.78 0.23
C TYR A 159 -13.08 6.72 0.19
N PHE A 160 -12.84 7.92 -0.29
CA PHE A 160 -13.89 8.88 -0.60
C PHE A 160 -13.70 9.40 -2.03
N THR A 161 -14.72 9.29 -2.85
CA THR A 161 -14.69 9.79 -4.25
C THR A 161 -15.44 11.11 -4.32
N TRP A 162 -14.75 12.15 -4.78
CA TRP A 162 -15.30 13.49 -4.98
C TRP A 162 -16.08 13.56 -6.28
N ASP A 163 -16.99 14.58 -6.40
CA ASP A 163 -17.80 14.80 -7.60
C ASP A 163 -16.96 15.03 -8.89
N ASN A 164 -15.71 15.48 -8.75
CA ASN A 164 -14.75 15.66 -9.85
C ASN A 164 -13.98 14.37 -10.21
N GLY A 165 -14.26 13.26 -9.55
CA GLY A 165 -13.59 11.96 -9.75
C GLY A 165 -12.27 11.80 -9.01
N GLU A 166 -11.82 12.80 -8.25
CA GLU A 166 -10.68 12.63 -7.35
C GLU A 166 -11.01 11.67 -6.21
N ILE A 167 -10.00 11.00 -5.70
CA ILE A 167 -10.13 10.08 -4.56
C ILE A 167 -9.25 10.56 -3.42
N THR A 168 -9.86 10.68 -2.25
CA THR A 168 -9.15 10.74 -0.97
C THR A 168 -9.17 9.36 -0.34
N SER A 169 -8.02 8.85 0.07
CA SER A 169 -7.89 7.51 0.62
C SER A 169 -7.10 7.51 1.93
N CYS A 170 -7.01 6.35 2.57
CA CYS A 170 -6.17 6.13 3.75
C CYS A 170 -4.66 6.25 3.48
N HIS A 171 -4.25 6.42 2.24
CA HIS A 171 -2.85 6.56 1.85
C HIS A 171 -2.41 8.02 1.99
N ILE A 172 -1.76 8.31 3.10
CA ILE A 172 -1.33 9.66 3.48
C ILE A 172 0.19 9.78 3.35
N ASP A 173 0.63 10.78 2.60
CA ASP A 173 2.04 11.14 2.53
C ASP A 173 2.46 11.83 3.84
N ILE A 174 3.41 11.22 4.53
CA ILE A 174 3.92 11.75 5.80
C ILE A 174 4.73 13.05 5.63
N ALA A 175 5.13 13.39 4.41
CA ALA A 175 5.89 14.60 4.13
C ALA A 175 5.00 15.86 4.15
N ASP A 176 3.74 15.74 3.72
CA ASP A 176 2.83 16.88 3.62
C ASP A 176 1.42 16.63 4.17
N GLY A 177 1.14 15.41 4.62
CA GLY A 177 -0.16 15.04 5.19
C GLY A 177 -1.29 14.91 4.17
N MET A 178 -0.97 14.89 2.88
CA MET A 178 -1.97 14.78 1.82
C MET A 178 -2.24 13.32 1.44
N SER A 179 -3.47 13.02 1.09
CA SER A 179 -3.79 11.75 0.46
C SER A 179 -3.24 11.70 -0.95
N LYS A 180 -2.38 10.72 -1.23
CA LYS A 180 -1.70 10.54 -2.51
C LYS A 180 -1.54 9.07 -2.85
N THR A 181 -1.53 8.78 -4.14
CA THR A 181 -1.18 7.46 -4.68
C THR A 181 -0.48 7.64 -6.02
N ALA A 182 0.71 7.07 -6.16
CA ALA A 182 1.51 7.18 -7.38
C ALA A 182 1.05 6.22 -8.50
N ALA A 183 0.18 5.26 -8.19
CA ALA A 183 -0.39 4.31 -9.15
C ALA A 183 -1.78 3.87 -8.69
N GLY A 184 -2.62 3.39 -9.62
CA GLY A 184 -3.92 2.84 -9.29
C GLY A 184 -3.84 1.57 -8.44
N GLU A 185 -2.92 0.67 -8.77
CA GLU A 185 -2.55 -0.50 -7.96
C GLU A 185 -1.04 -0.73 -8.04
N LEU A 186 -0.41 -1.01 -6.90
CA LEU A 186 0.96 -1.50 -6.80
C LEU A 186 0.96 -2.79 -5.98
N LEU A 187 1.27 -3.91 -6.62
CA LEU A 187 1.44 -5.21 -6.00
C LEU A 187 2.92 -5.46 -5.71
N GLY A 188 3.25 -5.78 -4.46
CA GLY A 188 4.54 -6.34 -4.08
C GLY A 188 4.38 -7.76 -3.57
N TYR A 189 5.34 -8.63 -3.86
CA TYR A 189 5.32 -10.00 -3.40
C TYR A 189 6.72 -10.54 -3.13
N SER A 190 6.78 -11.54 -2.26
CA SER A 190 8.05 -12.16 -1.88
C SER A 190 7.86 -13.62 -1.50
N LYS A 191 8.93 -14.41 -1.71
CA LYS A 191 9.05 -15.77 -1.19
C LYS A 191 9.55 -15.81 0.26
N LEU A 192 10.21 -14.75 0.71
CA LEU A 192 10.94 -14.73 1.97
C LEU A 192 10.49 -13.64 2.93
N SER A 193 10.07 -12.48 2.41
CA SER A 193 9.66 -11.35 3.22
C SER A 193 8.22 -11.51 3.70
N SER A 194 7.91 -10.93 4.85
CA SER A 194 6.56 -10.83 5.40
C SER A 194 5.77 -9.68 4.76
N CYS A 195 4.45 -9.61 4.99
CA CYS A 195 3.62 -8.49 4.55
C CYS A 195 4.14 -7.17 5.12
N ALA A 196 4.51 -7.13 6.39
CA ALA A 196 5.02 -5.93 7.04
C ALA A 196 6.34 -5.46 6.40
N GLN A 197 7.25 -6.38 6.08
CA GLN A 197 8.51 -6.05 5.41
C GLN A 197 8.27 -5.51 3.99
N ILE A 198 7.39 -6.14 3.21
CA ILE A 198 7.01 -5.67 1.88
C ILE A 198 6.37 -4.28 1.98
N LEU A 199 5.45 -4.08 2.92
CA LEU A 199 4.77 -2.80 3.13
C LEU A 199 5.74 -1.66 3.42
N LEU A 200 6.74 -1.87 4.29
CA LEU A 200 7.73 -0.86 4.63
C LEU A 200 8.55 -0.37 3.42
N GLU A 201 8.78 -1.26 2.47
CA GLU A 201 9.52 -0.93 1.24
C GLU A 201 8.62 -0.31 0.15
N LEU A 202 7.38 -0.77 0.04
CA LEU A 202 6.45 -0.31 -1.00
C LEU A 202 5.76 1.00 -0.66
N TYR A 203 5.39 1.19 0.60
CA TYR A 203 4.52 2.29 0.99
C TYR A 203 5.11 3.67 0.65
N PRO A 204 6.39 3.97 0.91
CA PRO A 204 6.98 5.25 0.52
C PRO A 204 7.03 5.49 -1.00
N ILE A 205 7.08 4.41 -1.80
CA ILE A 205 7.08 4.49 -3.27
C ILE A 205 5.65 4.73 -3.78
N TYR A 206 4.68 4.11 -3.12
CA TYR A 206 3.28 4.18 -3.51
C TYR A 206 2.62 5.50 -3.11
N VAL A 207 2.91 6.00 -1.92
CA VAL A 207 2.35 7.24 -1.39
C VAL A 207 3.27 8.41 -1.77
N ALA A 208 3.18 8.80 -3.02
CA ALA A 208 3.97 9.86 -3.63
C ALA A 208 3.18 10.52 -4.78
N ASP A 209 3.62 11.69 -5.23
CA ASP A 209 3.02 12.38 -6.38
C ASP A 209 3.27 11.63 -7.70
N THR A 210 4.39 10.90 -7.79
CA THR A 210 4.78 10.12 -8.96
C THR A 210 5.48 8.83 -8.53
N LEU A 211 5.29 7.78 -9.33
CA LEU A 211 5.88 6.48 -9.05
C LEU A 211 7.41 6.50 -9.28
N ASP A 212 8.18 6.24 -8.23
CA ASP A 212 9.63 6.09 -8.31
C ASP A 212 10.00 4.72 -8.89
N THR A 213 10.16 4.69 -10.22
CA THR A 213 10.51 3.46 -10.94
C THR A 213 11.95 3.00 -10.67
N GLU A 214 12.86 3.89 -10.26
CA GLU A 214 14.21 3.52 -9.87
C GLU A 214 14.20 2.76 -8.54
N ALA A 215 13.48 3.27 -7.56
CA ALA A 215 13.27 2.58 -6.29
C ALA A 215 12.61 1.19 -6.50
N LEU A 216 11.59 1.08 -7.36
CA LEU A 216 10.97 -0.21 -7.70
C LEU A 216 11.99 -1.21 -8.28
N THR A 217 12.91 -0.76 -9.15
CA THR A 217 13.92 -1.65 -9.75
C THR A 217 14.99 -2.11 -8.76
N ALA A 218 15.10 -1.49 -7.60
CA ALA A 218 16.02 -1.87 -6.53
C ALA A 218 15.43 -2.97 -5.60
N LEU A 219 14.09 -3.12 -5.54
CA LEU A 219 13.42 -4.05 -4.63
C LEU A 219 13.73 -5.53 -4.86
N PRO A 220 13.96 -6.04 -6.10
CA PRO A 220 14.37 -7.42 -6.31
C PRO A 220 15.66 -7.81 -5.57
N ALA A 221 16.59 -6.87 -5.37
CA ALA A 221 17.79 -7.11 -4.56
C ALA A 221 17.48 -7.37 -3.07
N LYS A 222 16.29 -6.94 -2.61
CA LYS A 222 15.75 -7.22 -1.28
C LYS A 222 14.80 -8.43 -1.24
N GLY A 223 14.68 -9.15 -2.37
CA GLY A 223 13.79 -10.31 -2.51
C GLY A 223 12.31 -9.94 -2.66
N ILE A 224 12.01 -8.72 -3.07
CA ILE A 224 10.65 -8.23 -3.29
C ILE A 224 10.46 -7.92 -4.78
N ASP A 225 9.57 -8.64 -5.42
CA ASP A 225 9.16 -8.35 -6.79
C ASP A 225 7.88 -7.52 -6.82
N THR A 226 7.69 -6.78 -7.92
CA THR A 226 6.57 -5.86 -8.06
C THR A 226 5.84 -6.00 -9.39
N ILE A 227 4.53 -5.73 -9.35
CA ILE A 227 3.68 -5.59 -10.55
C ILE A 227 2.79 -4.37 -10.36
N TYR A 228 2.65 -3.55 -11.40
CA TYR A 228 1.62 -2.52 -11.48
C TYR A 228 1.11 -2.37 -12.91
N ALA A 229 -0.03 -1.75 -13.09
CA ALA A 229 -0.59 -1.42 -14.38
C ALA A 229 -0.79 0.09 -14.51
N GLU A 230 -0.54 0.60 -15.71
CA GLU A 230 -0.80 1.99 -16.06
C GLU A 230 -1.26 2.08 -17.51
N ASN A 231 -2.45 2.63 -17.73
CA ASN A 231 -3.06 2.75 -19.07
C ASN A 231 -3.08 1.43 -19.85
N PHE A 232 -3.45 0.34 -19.18
CA PHE A 232 -3.48 -1.03 -19.69
C PHE A 232 -2.10 -1.61 -20.06
N VAL A 233 -1.02 -0.99 -19.62
CA VAL A 233 0.34 -1.54 -19.72
C VAL A 233 0.72 -2.13 -18.37
N ILE A 234 1.13 -3.41 -18.35
CA ILE A 234 1.60 -4.06 -17.13
C ILE A 234 3.11 -3.95 -17.06
N TYR A 235 3.59 -3.51 -15.91
CA TYR A 235 5.00 -3.41 -15.57
C TYR A 235 5.31 -4.43 -14.47
N THR A 236 6.42 -5.13 -14.59
CA THR A 236 6.88 -6.08 -13.57
C THR A 236 8.39 -6.06 -13.43
N SER A 237 8.87 -6.28 -12.21
CA SER A 237 10.31 -6.54 -11.95
C SER A 237 10.69 -8.00 -12.18
N ASP A 238 9.73 -8.93 -12.19
CA ASP A 238 9.94 -10.36 -12.36
C ASP A 238 9.69 -10.80 -13.81
N ALA A 239 10.76 -11.16 -14.52
CA ALA A 239 10.68 -11.67 -15.89
C ALA A 239 9.98 -13.05 -15.99
N SER A 240 9.84 -13.77 -14.90
CA SER A 240 9.20 -15.09 -14.81
C SER A 240 7.74 -15.03 -14.40
N ALA A 241 7.19 -13.84 -14.11
CA ALA A 241 5.81 -13.66 -13.70
C ALA A 241 4.82 -14.28 -14.70
N LYS A 242 3.97 -15.17 -14.21
CA LYS A 242 2.96 -15.85 -15.03
C LYS A 242 1.70 -14.98 -15.07
N LEU A 243 1.51 -14.23 -16.14
CA LEU A 243 0.38 -13.33 -16.34
C LEU A 243 -0.53 -13.85 -17.45
N SER A 244 -1.82 -13.97 -17.17
CA SER A 244 -2.85 -14.26 -18.15
C SER A 244 -3.77 -13.05 -18.34
N GLN A 245 -3.99 -12.64 -19.58
CA GLN A 245 -4.84 -11.50 -19.92
C GLN A 245 -6.31 -11.87 -19.91
N LEU A 246 -7.16 -10.92 -19.51
CA LEU A 246 -8.63 -11.08 -19.53
C LEU A 246 -9.31 -10.35 -20.68
N TYR A 247 -8.64 -9.40 -21.35
CA TYR A 247 -9.23 -8.59 -22.40
C TYR A 247 -8.43 -8.66 -23.71
N THR A 248 -9.16 -8.60 -24.84
CA THR A 248 -8.66 -8.63 -26.22
C THR A 248 -7.91 -7.36 -26.67
N ARG A 249 -7.75 -6.35 -25.84
CA ARG A 249 -6.84 -5.24 -26.14
C ARG A 249 -5.42 -5.68 -25.84
N LYS A 250 -4.50 -5.38 -26.75
CA LYS A 250 -3.07 -5.68 -26.59
C LYS A 250 -2.58 -5.02 -25.30
N ILE A 251 -2.40 -5.80 -24.25
CA ILE A 251 -1.70 -5.35 -23.07
C ILE A 251 -0.20 -5.51 -23.35
N CYS A 252 0.56 -4.45 -23.10
CA CYS A 252 1.99 -4.48 -23.25
C CYS A 252 2.62 -4.84 -21.90
N LEU A 253 3.42 -5.91 -21.88
CA LEU A 253 4.20 -6.26 -20.69
C LEU A 253 5.56 -5.57 -20.76
N ARG A 254 5.91 -4.80 -19.73
CA ARG A 254 7.22 -4.16 -19.61
C ARG A 254 7.96 -4.69 -18.39
N LEU A 255 9.20 -5.10 -18.62
CA LEU A 255 10.10 -5.49 -17.55
C LEU A 255 10.84 -4.26 -17.04
N LEU A 256 10.75 -4.00 -15.73
CA LEU A 256 11.52 -2.97 -15.04
C LEU A 256 12.97 -3.47 -14.90
N ARG A 257 13.95 -2.71 -15.39
CA ARG A 257 15.37 -3.03 -15.28
C ARG A 257 16.15 -1.84 -14.75
N HIS A 258 17.14 -2.10 -13.92
CA HIS A 258 18.09 -1.11 -13.44
C HIS A 258 19.04 -0.69 -14.58
N GLY A 259 19.15 0.62 -14.85
CA GLY A 259 20.04 1.18 -15.89
C GLY A 259 19.34 1.60 -17.18
N ASN A 260 19.84 2.68 -17.79
CA ASN A 260 19.33 3.34 -18.99
C ASN A 260 19.05 2.39 -20.15
N GLY A 261 17.82 1.93 -20.26
CA GLY A 261 17.40 1.17 -21.41
C GLY A 261 16.08 0.43 -21.19
N VAL A 262 15.01 1.00 -21.70
CA VAL A 262 13.77 0.26 -21.96
C VAL A 262 14.12 -0.81 -23.01
N SER A 263 14.39 -2.03 -22.58
CA SER A 263 14.70 -3.10 -23.52
C SER A 263 13.47 -3.98 -23.76
N SER A 264 13.05 -3.94 -25.01
CA SER A 264 12.23 -4.89 -25.77
C SER A 264 10.87 -5.31 -25.21
N PHE A 265 9.87 -4.91 -25.97
CA PHE A 265 8.52 -5.46 -25.98
C PHE A 265 8.56 -6.99 -26.22
N LYS A 266 7.96 -7.75 -25.34
CA LYS A 266 7.44 -9.07 -25.71
C LYS A 266 5.95 -8.93 -25.88
N ASP A 267 5.48 -8.95 -27.12
CA ASP A 267 4.07 -9.20 -27.43
C ASP A 267 3.75 -10.63 -26.98
N VAL A 268 3.04 -10.75 -25.86
CA VAL A 268 2.49 -12.05 -25.46
C VAL A 268 1.27 -12.32 -26.32
N HIS A 269 1.46 -13.04 -27.40
CA HIS A 269 0.36 -13.60 -28.17
C HIS A 269 -0.23 -14.76 -27.36
N SER A 270 -1.45 -14.58 -26.82
CA SER A 270 -2.25 -15.70 -26.35
C SER A 270 -2.57 -16.60 -27.56
N ARG A 271 -2.09 -17.83 -27.53
CA ARG A 271 -2.73 -18.90 -28.33
C ARG A 271 -3.96 -19.34 -27.54
N LEU A 272 -5.12 -19.14 -28.15
CA LEU A 272 -6.34 -19.87 -27.84
C LEU A 272 -6.15 -21.36 -28.05
#